data_83ee746df594291067a180a8882de399
#
_entry.id   83ee746df594291067a180a8882de399
#
_cell.length_a   1.000
_cell.length_b   1.000
_cell.length_c   1.000
_cell.angle_alpha   90.00
_cell.angle_beta   90.00
_cell.angle_gamma   90.00
#
_symmetry.space_group_name_H-M   'P 1'
#
loop_
_entity.id
_entity.type
_entity.pdbx_description
1 polymer ?
#
loop_
_entity_poly.entity_id
_entity_poly.type
_entity_poly.pdbx_seq_one_letter_code
_entity_poly.pdbx_strand_id
1 'polypeptide(L)'
;MDKREILNCLSEFPYDRNEYWVITGGAMVLYDIREQTADIDLGCSERLADRLEADGCLFRRTEHGKRWFKYGRNIEIFEEWLMDGTESVHGFKVISIKGLIE
;
A
#
# COMPACT_ATOMS: atom_id res chain seq x y z
N MET A 1 -10.15 -9.69 2.82
CA MET A 1 -9.40 -9.43 4.07
C MET A 1 -10.12 -8.39 4.89
N ASP A 2 -10.31 -8.66 6.15
CA ASP A 2 -10.86 -7.69 7.10
C ASP A 2 -9.73 -6.84 7.72
N LYS A 3 -10.11 -5.92 8.60
CA LYS A 3 -9.13 -5.01 9.23
C LYS A 3 -8.03 -5.78 9.95
N ARG A 4 -8.38 -6.80 10.71
CA ARG A 4 -7.42 -7.59 11.49
C ARG A 4 -6.42 -8.29 10.59
N GLU A 5 -6.88 -8.89 9.51
CA GLU A 5 -6.02 -9.55 8.54
C GLU A 5 -5.07 -8.59 7.85
N ILE A 6 -5.57 -7.39 7.49
CA ILE A 6 -4.74 -6.34 6.90
C ILE A 6 -3.64 -5.91 7.86
N LEU A 7 -3.99 -5.63 9.11
CA LEU A 7 -3.01 -5.20 10.11
C LEU A 7 -1.97 -6.28 10.38
N ASN A 8 -2.37 -7.54 10.46
CA ASN A 8 -1.44 -8.65 10.63
C ASN A 8 -0.48 -8.76 9.44
N CYS A 9 -1.01 -8.66 8.24
CA CYS A 9 -0.22 -8.73 7.01
C CYS A 9 0.81 -7.59 6.95
N LEU A 10 0.41 -6.37 7.27
CA LEU A 10 1.30 -5.21 7.27
C LEU A 10 2.34 -5.30 8.39
N SER A 11 2.00 -5.91 9.53
CA SER A 11 2.95 -6.11 10.63
C SER A 11 4.07 -7.06 10.24
N GLU A 12 3.80 -7.98 9.35
CA GLU A 12 4.79 -8.94 8.85
C GLU A 12 5.55 -8.44 7.63
N PHE A 13 5.09 -7.36 7.02
CA PHE A 13 5.73 -6.77 5.85
C PHE A 13 7.06 -6.14 6.28
N PRO A 14 8.21 -6.62 5.76
CA PRO A 14 9.53 -6.30 6.33
C PRO A 14 10.16 -5.00 5.87
N TYR A 15 9.35 -4.04 5.45
CA TYR A 15 9.86 -2.77 4.94
C TYR A 15 9.45 -1.61 5.84
N ASP A 16 10.17 -0.48 5.71
CA ASP A 16 9.96 0.71 6.52
C ASP A 16 8.56 1.30 6.30
N ARG A 17 7.78 1.39 7.37
CA ARG A 17 6.43 1.95 7.35
C ARG A 17 6.37 3.40 6.88
N ASN A 18 7.48 4.12 6.94
CA ASN A 18 7.54 5.51 6.49
C ASN A 18 7.68 5.63 4.97
N GLU A 19 7.96 4.52 4.27
CA GLU A 19 8.21 4.52 2.84
C GLU A 19 7.04 4.00 2.02
N TYR A 20 5.94 3.61 2.67
CA TYR A 20 4.73 3.18 1.98
C TYR A 20 3.47 3.65 2.69
N TRP A 21 2.36 3.59 1.99
CA TRP A 21 1.05 3.98 2.52
C TRP A 21 -0.04 3.10 1.92
N VAL A 22 -1.08 2.84 2.70
CA VAL A 22 -2.22 2.02 2.26
C VAL A 22 -3.15 2.87 1.42
N ILE A 23 -3.59 2.35 0.29
CA ILE A 23 -4.50 3.03 -0.63
C ILE A 23 -5.73 2.17 -0.92
N THR A 24 -6.70 2.71 -1.65
CA THR A 24 -7.89 2.02 -2.17
C THR A 24 -8.67 1.21 -1.12
N GLY A 25 -9.07 -0.03 -1.45
CA GLY A 25 -9.93 -0.84 -0.59
C GLY A 25 -9.38 -1.12 0.80
N GLY A 26 -8.07 -1.34 0.93
CA GLY A 26 -7.43 -1.54 2.22
C GLY A 26 -7.57 -0.31 3.12
N ALA A 27 -7.39 0.89 2.54
CA ALA A 27 -7.59 2.13 3.28
C ALA A 27 -9.04 2.27 3.74
N MET A 28 -10.00 1.94 2.89
CA MET A 28 -11.42 1.97 3.26
C MET A 28 -11.72 1.04 4.43
N VAL A 29 -11.13 -0.15 4.45
CA VAL A 29 -11.30 -1.10 5.56
C VAL A 29 -10.70 -0.53 6.84
N LEU A 30 -9.52 0.07 6.78
CA LEU A 30 -8.86 0.65 7.96
C LEU A 30 -9.63 1.84 8.53
N TYR A 31 -10.36 2.57 7.69
CA TYR A 31 -11.22 3.67 8.13
C TYR A 31 -12.64 3.22 8.51
N ASP A 32 -12.92 1.92 8.49
CA ASP A 32 -14.24 1.38 8.78
C ASP A 32 -15.33 1.81 7.80
N ILE A 33 -14.95 2.21 6.59
CA ILE A 33 -15.89 2.55 5.52
C ILE A 33 -16.37 1.28 4.82
N ARG A 34 -15.54 0.25 4.87
CA ARG A 34 -15.77 -1.03 4.19
C ARG A 34 -15.37 -2.15 5.12
N GLU A 35 -16.07 -3.28 5.08
CA GLU A 35 -15.80 -4.41 5.97
C GLU A 35 -14.61 -5.26 5.51
N GLN A 36 -14.47 -5.46 4.21
CA GLN A 36 -13.45 -6.33 3.64
C GLN A 36 -12.93 -5.82 2.30
N THR A 37 -11.74 -6.26 1.95
CA THR A 37 -11.17 -6.06 0.62
C THR A 37 -10.48 -7.36 0.18
N ALA A 38 -10.33 -7.55 -1.12
CA ALA A 38 -9.65 -8.73 -1.66
C ALA A 38 -8.15 -8.69 -1.42
N ASP A 39 -7.52 -7.55 -1.71
CA ASP A 39 -6.08 -7.37 -1.63
C ASP A 39 -5.72 -6.06 -0.94
N ILE A 40 -4.47 -5.95 -0.52
CA ILE A 40 -3.92 -4.71 0.02
C ILE A 40 -3.15 -4.03 -1.09
N ASP A 41 -3.53 -2.79 -1.42
CA ASP A 41 -2.78 -1.96 -2.35
C ASP A 41 -1.99 -0.92 -1.57
N LEU A 42 -0.71 -0.79 -1.89
CA LEU A 42 0.18 0.17 -1.26
C LEU A 42 0.73 1.11 -2.33
N GLY A 43 0.81 2.39 -2.00
CA GLY A 43 1.69 3.31 -2.69
C GLY A 43 3.04 3.28 -2.00
N CYS A 44 4.13 3.56 -2.69
CA CYS A 44 5.43 3.62 -2.08
C CYS A 44 6.32 4.69 -2.70
N SER A 45 7.36 5.06 -1.95
CA SER A 45 8.38 5.97 -2.46
C SER A 45 9.25 5.28 -3.51
N GLU A 46 9.94 6.07 -4.31
CA GLU A 46 10.96 5.56 -5.24
C GLU A 46 12.02 4.77 -4.49
N ARG A 47 12.39 5.24 -3.30
CA ARG A 47 13.37 4.58 -2.44
C ARG A 47 12.97 3.16 -2.09
N LEU A 48 11.71 2.94 -1.70
CA LEU A 48 11.22 1.59 -1.41
C LEU A 48 11.14 0.76 -2.68
N ALA A 49 10.72 1.36 -3.80
CA ALA A 49 10.68 0.66 -5.07
C ALA A 49 12.08 0.17 -5.48
N ASP A 50 13.11 1.00 -5.29
CA ASP A 50 14.50 0.59 -5.54
C ASP A 50 14.91 -0.59 -4.67
N ARG A 51 14.50 -0.58 -3.41
CA ARG A 51 14.80 -1.66 -2.46
C ARG A 51 14.09 -2.95 -2.86
N LEU A 52 12.82 -2.86 -3.24
CA LEU A 52 12.06 -4.03 -3.69
C LEU A 52 12.69 -4.66 -4.92
N GLU A 53 13.12 -3.84 -5.86
CA GLU A 53 13.81 -4.32 -7.07
C GLU A 53 15.14 -4.99 -6.68
N ALA A 54 15.91 -4.37 -5.79
CA ALA A 54 17.19 -4.92 -5.32
C ALA A 54 16.99 -6.25 -4.59
N ASP A 55 15.88 -6.42 -3.91
CA ASP A 55 15.55 -7.65 -3.19
C ASP A 55 14.98 -8.74 -4.10
N GLY A 56 14.87 -8.48 -5.40
CA GLY A 56 14.44 -9.45 -6.38
C GLY A 56 12.92 -9.56 -6.54
N CYS A 57 12.17 -8.61 -6.04
CA CYS A 57 10.71 -8.61 -6.24
C CYS A 57 10.38 -8.40 -7.70
N LEU A 58 9.49 -9.22 -8.24
CA LEU A 58 9.05 -9.10 -9.62
C LEU A 58 8.16 -7.87 -9.79
N PHE A 59 8.32 -7.18 -10.90
CA PHE A 59 7.52 -6.00 -11.17
C PHE A 59 7.27 -5.82 -12.66
N ARG A 60 6.23 -5.03 -12.96
CA ARG A 60 5.94 -4.55 -14.30
C ARG A 60 5.96 -3.03 -14.26
N ARG A 61 6.12 -2.40 -15.42
CA ARG A 61 6.02 -0.95 -15.50
C ARG A 61 4.63 -0.56 -16.01
N THR A 62 4.09 0.50 -15.41
CA THR A 62 2.84 1.10 -15.86
C THR A 62 3.11 1.90 -17.13
N GLU A 63 2.07 2.39 -17.78
CA GLU A 63 2.19 3.26 -18.95
C GLU A 63 2.95 4.55 -18.67
N HIS A 64 3.03 4.95 -17.39
CA HIS A 64 3.79 6.13 -16.96
C HIS A 64 5.23 5.79 -16.54
N GLY A 65 5.66 4.55 -16.77
CA GLY A 65 7.02 4.13 -16.44
C GLY A 65 7.26 3.81 -14.98
N LYS A 66 6.23 3.81 -14.14
CA LYS A 66 6.36 3.50 -12.72
C LYS A 66 6.30 1.99 -12.50
N ARG A 67 6.97 1.51 -11.45
CA ARG A 67 7.04 0.09 -11.13
C ARG A 67 5.81 -0.35 -10.34
N TRP A 68 5.29 -1.52 -10.68
CA TRP A 68 4.17 -2.15 -10.02
C TRP A 68 4.62 -3.54 -9.58
N PHE A 69 4.71 -3.72 -8.27
CA PHE A 69 5.18 -4.98 -7.67
C PHE A 69 4.01 -5.79 -7.15
N LYS A 70 4.17 -7.10 -7.21
CA LYS A 70 3.29 -8.02 -6.51
C LYS A 70 4.11 -8.71 -5.42
N TYR A 71 3.74 -8.50 -4.17
CA TYR A 71 4.44 -9.04 -3.03
C TYR A 71 3.56 -10.08 -2.34
N GLY A 72 4.02 -11.34 -2.33
CA GLY A 72 3.22 -12.42 -1.78
C GLY A 72 1.91 -12.60 -2.53
N ARG A 73 0.87 -13.00 -1.81
CA ARG A 73 -0.45 -13.27 -2.41
C ARG A 73 -1.38 -12.06 -2.42
N ASN A 74 -1.22 -11.19 -1.42
CA ASN A 74 -2.25 -10.22 -1.10
C ASN A 74 -1.80 -8.77 -1.16
N ILE A 75 -0.55 -8.48 -1.49
CA ILE A 75 -0.04 -7.10 -1.51
C ILE A 75 0.40 -6.73 -2.91
N GLU A 76 -0.12 -5.61 -3.40
CA GLU A 76 0.35 -4.97 -4.62
C GLU A 76 0.91 -3.61 -4.25
N ILE A 77 2.04 -3.23 -4.86
CA ILE A 77 2.77 -2.02 -4.50
C ILE A 77 3.00 -1.19 -5.74
N PHE A 78 2.57 0.07 -5.69
CA PHE A 78 2.65 1.00 -6.82
C PHE A 78 3.63 2.13 -6.50
N GLU A 79 4.69 2.22 -7.29
CA GLU A 79 5.69 3.27 -7.12
C GLU A 79 5.09 4.65 -7.33
N GLU A 80 5.30 5.53 -6.33
CA GLU A 80 4.86 6.92 -6.38
C GLU A 80 3.40 7.13 -6.75
N TRP A 81 2.51 6.22 -6.33
CA TRP A 81 1.09 6.42 -6.51
C TRP A 81 0.68 7.74 -5.86
N LEU A 82 0.10 8.63 -6.68
CA LEU A 82 -0.27 9.96 -6.25
C LEU A 82 -1.31 9.94 -5.13
N MET A 83 -1.13 10.84 -4.16
CA MET A 83 -2.05 11.01 -3.05
C MET A 83 -2.02 12.44 -2.56
N ASP A 84 -3.11 12.88 -1.93
CA ASP A 84 -3.20 14.22 -1.36
C ASP A 84 -2.54 14.32 0.02
N GLY A 85 -2.35 13.22 0.68
CA GLY A 85 -1.75 13.18 2.00
C GLY A 85 -2.05 11.87 2.69
N THR A 86 -1.43 11.66 3.83
CA THR A 86 -1.65 10.46 4.63
C THR A 86 -2.03 10.80 6.05
N GLU A 87 -2.72 9.86 6.70
CA GLU A 87 -3.01 9.89 8.13
C GLU A 87 -2.41 8.63 8.74
N SER A 88 -2.11 8.68 10.03
CA SER A 88 -1.65 7.51 10.77
C SER A 88 -2.86 6.76 11.31
N VAL A 89 -3.02 5.50 10.91
CA VAL A 89 -4.10 4.64 11.37
C VAL A 89 -3.48 3.34 11.85
N HIS A 90 -3.64 3.05 13.14
CA HIS A 90 -3.06 1.86 13.79
C HIS A 90 -1.54 1.73 13.56
N GLY A 91 -0.83 2.86 13.50
CA GLY A 91 0.62 2.88 13.31
C GLY A 91 1.09 2.79 11.87
N PHE A 92 0.18 2.78 10.90
CA PHE A 92 0.51 2.75 9.47
C PHE A 92 0.06 4.02 8.78
N LYS A 93 0.79 4.41 7.75
CA LYS A 93 0.35 5.51 6.88
C LYS A 93 -0.75 5.02 5.97
N VAL A 94 -1.84 5.78 5.92
CA VAL A 94 -3.00 5.47 5.08
C VAL A 94 -3.36 6.73 4.31
N ILE A 95 -3.69 6.58 3.03
CA ILE A 95 -4.15 7.72 2.24
C ILE A 95 -5.28 8.44 2.98
N SER A 96 -5.30 9.76 2.96
CA SER A 96 -6.33 10.52 3.67
C SER A 96 -7.72 10.21 3.13
N ILE A 97 -8.75 10.37 3.96
CA ILE A 97 -10.14 10.16 3.55
C ILE A 97 -10.47 11.05 2.34
N LYS A 98 -9.95 12.26 2.33
CA LYS A 98 -10.15 13.19 1.22
C LYS A 98 -9.64 12.58 -0.11
N GLY A 99 -8.46 11.96 -0.09
CA GLY A 99 -7.90 11.31 -1.26
C GLY A 99 -8.70 10.10 -1.73
N LEU A 100 -9.39 9.42 -0.81
CA LEU A 100 -10.21 8.26 -1.14
C LEU A 100 -11.52 8.64 -1.83
N ILE A 101 -12.07 9.79 -1.48
CA ILE A 101 -13.39 10.22 -1.97
C ILE A 101 -13.30 10.90 -3.33
N GLU A 102 -12.18 11.44 -3.65
CA GLU A 102 -11.92 12.00 -4.96
C GLU A 102 -11.63 10.90 -5.98
#